data_4682a6ab149d2ffc20eac4a5591d4e7d
#
_entry.id   4682a6ab149d2ffc20eac4a5591d4e7d
#
_cell.length_a   1.000
_cell.length_b   1.000
_cell.length_c   1.000
_cell.angle_alpha   90.00
_cell.angle_beta   90.00
_cell.angle_gamma   90.00
#
_symmetry.space_group_name_H-M   'P 1'
#
loop_
_entity.id
_entity.type
_entity.pdbx_description
1 polymer ?
#
loop_
_entity_poly.entity_id
_entity_poly.type
_entity_poly.pdbx_seq_one_letter_code
_entity_poly.pdbx_strand_id
1 'polypeptide(L)'
;MEDKGHIIAIGGGGFGRNPNHRKIEKYILDLTGKEKPNIVFFPTASAEDKGYIVNYYKCFTKLNCDPSHVTLFQRTPRLDSIINKADVIYVGGGNTKSMLAVWREWKLDKLLLKAYNQGKVLCGVSAGAICWFEQGITDSWASNLNSMECLGFLPEMACPHYQEEKDRRPDVHEMLKKGKCGPGWAIDGGAAVHFNKG
;
A
#
# COMPACT_ATOMS: atom_id res chain seq x y z
N MET A 1 20.73 -16.03 -4.95
CA MET A 1 19.30 -15.63 -5.12
C MET A 1 19.19 -14.24 -4.50
N GLU A 2 18.79 -13.23 -5.28
CA GLU A 2 18.63 -11.88 -4.75
C GLU A 2 17.52 -11.90 -3.70
N ASP A 3 17.79 -11.32 -2.53
CA ASP A 3 16.81 -11.19 -1.45
C ASP A 3 15.71 -10.22 -1.89
N LYS A 4 14.54 -10.73 -2.22
CA LYS A 4 13.37 -9.88 -2.51
C LYS A 4 12.98 -9.15 -1.23
N GLY A 5 12.41 -7.96 -1.36
CA GLY A 5 11.95 -7.19 -0.23
C GLY A 5 10.74 -7.81 0.47
N HIS A 6 10.28 -7.10 1.47
CA HIS A 6 9.06 -7.41 2.19
C HIS A 6 7.88 -6.64 1.60
N ILE A 7 6.69 -7.24 1.59
CA ILE A 7 5.44 -6.53 1.31
C ILE A 7 4.50 -6.70 2.49
N ILE A 8 4.01 -5.60 3.05
CA ILE A 8 3.05 -5.59 4.15
C ILE A 8 1.75 -4.96 3.66
N ALA A 9 0.73 -5.80 3.45
CA ALA A 9 -0.59 -5.40 3.02
C ALA A 9 -1.51 -5.20 4.23
N ILE A 10 -1.96 -3.96 4.47
CA ILE A 10 -2.79 -3.58 5.62
C ILE A 10 -4.24 -3.42 5.13
N GLY A 11 -5.16 -4.20 5.70
CA GLY A 11 -6.56 -4.23 5.24
C GLY A 11 -7.31 -2.93 5.45
N GLY A 12 -7.01 -2.20 6.51
CA GLY A 12 -7.64 -0.92 6.84
C GLY A 12 -7.09 -0.33 8.13
N GLY A 13 -7.50 0.87 8.50
CA GLY A 13 -7.02 1.54 9.72
C GLY A 13 -5.68 2.25 9.51
N GLY A 14 -4.65 1.84 10.28
CA GLY A 14 -3.33 2.46 10.26
C GLY A 14 -3.33 3.91 10.75
N PHE A 15 -2.20 4.58 10.55
CA PHE A 15 -2.02 5.96 11.02
C PHE A 15 -3.03 6.96 10.43
N GLY A 16 -3.61 6.69 9.28
CA GLY A 16 -4.59 7.56 8.64
C GLY A 16 -5.84 7.76 9.50
N ARG A 17 -6.32 6.68 10.15
CA ARG A 17 -7.47 6.71 11.07
C ARG A 17 -7.06 6.93 12.53
N ASN A 18 -5.93 6.35 12.94
CA ASN A 18 -5.45 6.46 14.32
C ASN A 18 -3.93 6.59 14.40
N PRO A 19 -3.39 7.82 14.29
CA PRO A 19 -1.94 8.06 14.30
C PRO A 19 -1.25 7.73 15.63
N ASN A 20 -2.02 7.38 16.67
CA ASN A 20 -1.49 6.96 17.97
C ASN A 20 -1.30 5.45 18.09
N HIS A 21 -1.96 4.65 17.26
CA HIS A 21 -1.75 3.21 17.17
C HIS A 21 -0.63 2.91 16.17
N ARG A 22 0.58 2.63 16.66
CA ARG A 22 1.80 2.54 15.85
C ARG A 22 2.41 1.15 15.82
N LYS A 23 1.65 0.11 16.17
CA LYS A 23 2.20 -1.26 16.25
C LYS A 23 2.63 -1.78 14.89
N ILE A 24 1.78 -1.62 13.87
CA ILE A 24 2.06 -2.05 12.50
C ILE A 24 3.20 -1.19 11.93
N GLU A 25 3.14 0.13 12.11
CA GLU A 25 4.15 1.06 11.63
C GLU A 25 5.52 0.78 12.23
N LYS A 26 5.59 0.50 13.54
CA LYS A 26 6.83 0.10 14.20
C LYS A 26 7.35 -1.21 13.63
N TYR A 27 6.50 -2.22 13.48
CA TYR A 27 6.87 -3.50 12.89
C TYR A 27 7.47 -3.34 11.48
N ILE A 28 6.86 -2.49 10.65
CA ILE A 28 7.35 -2.20 9.30
C ILE A 28 8.76 -1.59 9.33
N LEU A 29 9.02 -0.66 10.25
CA LEU A 29 10.35 -0.04 10.38
C LEU A 29 11.38 -1.05 10.88
N ASP A 30 11.02 -1.90 11.85
CA ASP A 30 11.89 -2.92 12.43
C ASP A 30 12.40 -3.93 11.38
N LEU A 31 11.59 -4.22 10.32
CA LEU A 31 11.98 -5.11 9.22
C LEU A 31 13.20 -4.63 8.44
N THR A 32 13.52 -3.35 8.47
CA THR A 32 14.71 -2.82 7.77
C THR A 32 16.03 -3.19 8.43
N GLY A 33 16.00 -3.61 9.68
CA GLY A 33 17.21 -3.84 10.50
C GLY A 33 18.04 -2.58 10.78
N LYS A 34 17.55 -1.40 10.38
CA LYS A 34 18.22 -0.11 10.58
C LYS A 34 17.73 0.57 11.85
N GLU A 35 18.64 1.24 12.55
CA GLU A 35 18.29 2.03 13.73
C GLU A 35 17.37 3.20 13.36
N LYS A 36 17.63 3.87 12.25
CA LYS A 36 16.85 5.03 11.78
C LYS A 36 16.60 4.94 10.26
N PRO A 37 15.60 4.14 9.82
CA PRO A 37 15.30 3.96 8.41
C PRO A 37 14.67 5.19 7.77
N ASN A 38 14.94 5.40 6.47
CA ASN A 38 14.26 6.38 5.64
C ASN A 38 12.92 5.81 5.17
N ILE A 39 11.83 6.45 5.52
CA ILE A 39 10.50 6.08 5.04
C ILE A 39 9.91 7.16 4.15
N VAL A 40 9.40 6.77 2.99
CA VAL A 40 8.71 7.66 2.06
C VAL A 40 7.24 7.28 1.92
N PHE A 41 6.37 8.27 2.02
CA PHE A 41 4.92 8.12 1.89
C PHE A 41 4.43 8.60 0.52
N PHE A 42 3.61 7.78 -0.13
CA PHE A 42 2.88 8.13 -1.35
C PHE A 42 1.38 8.30 -1.06
N PRO A 43 0.88 9.52 -0.90
CA PRO A 43 -0.54 9.81 -0.67
C PRO A 43 -1.36 9.88 -1.96
N THR A 44 -0.87 9.32 -3.07
CA THR A 44 -1.48 9.48 -4.41
C THR A 44 -2.93 9.02 -4.46
N ALA A 45 -3.26 7.89 -3.81
CA ALA A 45 -4.62 7.34 -3.82
C ALA A 45 -5.66 8.26 -3.17
N SER A 46 -5.25 9.09 -2.22
CA SER A 46 -6.10 10.10 -1.55
C SER A 46 -6.09 11.47 -2.23
N ALA A 47 -5.62 11.56 -3.48
CA ALA A 47 -5.40 12.82 -4.18
C ALA A 47 -4.51 13.79 -3.37
N GLU A 48 -3.52 13.24 -2.66
CA GLU A 48 -2.54 13.98 -1.85
C GLU A 48 -3.18 14.79 -0.71
N ASP A 49 -4.20 14.20 -0.06
CA ASP A 49 -4.93 14.83 1.04
C ASP A 49 -3.97 15.34 2.13
N LYS A 50 -4.08 16.63 2.44
CA LYS A 50 -3.19 17.30 3.38
C LYS A 50 -3.36 16.79 4.82
N GLY A 51 -4.58 16.44 5.21
CA GLY A 51 -4.88 15.87 6.52
C GLY A 51 -4.22 14.51 6.69
N TYR A 52 -4.24 13.69 5.63
CA TYR A 52 -3.57 12.40 5.62
C TYR A 52 -2.05 12.54 5.73
N ILE A 53 -1.46 13.48 5.00
CA ILE A 53 -0.03 13.80 5.11
C ILE A 53 0.33 14.26 6.54
N VAL A 54 -0.49 15.11 7.15
CA VAL A 54 -0.30 15.54 8.54
C VAL A 54 -0.37 14.36 9.51
N ASN A 55 -1.32 13.44 9.34
CA ASN A 55 -1.43 12.24 10.17
C ASN A 55 -0.23 11.30 9.99
N TYR A 56 0.30 11.20 8.78
CA TYR A 56 1.55 10.49 8.52
C TYR A 56 2.70 11.03 9.38
N TYR A 57 2.94 12.33 9.35
CA TYR A 57 3.99 12.94 10.16
C TYR A 57 3.71 12.85 11.67
N LYS A 58 2.45 13.02 12.11
CA LYS A 58 2.08 12.80 13.53
C LYS A 58 2.43 11.41 14.04
N CYS A 59 2.34 10.40 13.17
CA CYS A 59 2.70 9.03 13.49
C CYS A 59 4.22 8.84 13.47
N PHE A 60 4.84 9.07 12.31
CA PHE A 60 6.22 8.65 12.06
C PHE A 60 7.28 9.53 12.74
N THR A 61 7.01 10.81 13.04
CA THR A 61 7.92 11.63 13.86
C THR A 61 8.01 11.20 15.32
N LYS A 62 7.13 10.29 15.77
CA LYS A 62 7.18 9.66 17.11
C LYS A 62 7.88 8.30 17.09
N LEU A 63 8.34 7.87 15.93
CA LEU A 63 9.12 6.64 15.73
C LEU A 63 10.55 7.02 15.31
N ASN A 64 11.50 6.13 15.56
CA ASN A 64 12.91 6.40 15.19
C ASN A 64 13.12 6.14 13.69
N CYS A 65 12.76 7.12 12.85
CA CYS A 65 12.89 7.07 11.39
C CYS A 65 13.02 8.48 10.81
N ASP A 66 13.40 8.57 9.54
CA ASP A 66 13.40 9.82 8.76
C ASP A 66 12.22 9.82 7.77
N PRO A 67 11.05 10.41 8.16
CA PRO A 67 9.87 10.42 7.34
C PRO A 67 9.92 11.50 6.25
N SER A 68 9.50 11.14 5.04
CA SER A 68 9.28 12.04 3.92
C SER A 68 8.03 11.65 3.15
N HIS A 69 7.54 12.51 2.25
CA HIS A 69 6.44 12.16 1.34
C HIS A 69 6.73 12.69 -0.07
N VAL A 70 6.01 12.15 -1.05
CA VAL A 70 6.09 12.57 -2.45
C VAL A 70 4.71 12.90 -2.97
N THR A 71 4.60 14.07 -3.60
CA THR A 71 3.42 14.47 -4.37
C THR A 71 3.70 14.37 -5.87
N LEU A 72 2.69 13.96 -6.64
CA LEU A 72 2.76 13.78 -8.09
C LEU A 72 1.88 14.78 -8.87
N PHE A 73 1.02 15.53 -8.17
CA PHE A 73 0.15 16.55 -8.76
C PHE A 73 0.70 17.97 -8.68
N GLN A 74 1.93 18.11 -8.20
CA GLN A 74 2.69 19.37 -8.16
C GLN A 74 4.03 19.18 -8.85
N ARG A 75 4.97 20.14 -8.69
CA ARG A 75 6.33 19.97 -9.19
C ARG A 75 7.00 18.78 -8.51
N THR A 76 7.10 17.67 -9.24
CA THR A 76 7.58 16.41 -8.71
C THR A 76 9.11 16.36 -8.73
N PRO A 77 9.75 15.95 -7.65
CA PRO A 77 11.20 15.72 -7.60
C PRO A 77 11.60 14.48 -8.39
N ARG A 78 12.91 14.21 -8.48
CA ARG A 78 13.42 13.00 -9.11
C ARG A 78 13.04 11.74 -8.31
N LEU A 79 12.08 10.97 -8.84
CA LEU A 79 11.53 9.78 -8.18
C LEU A 79 12.58 8.68 -7.98
N ASP A 80 13.45 8.46 -8.95
CA ASP A 80 14.55 7.49 -8.85
C ASP A 80 15.46 7.76 -7.65
N SER A 81 15.82 9.02 -7.42
CA SER A 81 16.67 9.41 -6.29
C SER A 81 15.96 9.15 -4.94
N ILE A 82 14.66 9.47 -4.85
CA ILE A 82 13.87 9.28 -3.62
C ILE A 82 13.71 7.81 -3.31
N ILE A 83 13.29 7.01 -4.30
CA ILE A 83 13.10 5.57 -4.14
C ILE A 83 14.42 4.88 -3.77
N ASN A 84 15.53 5.28 -4.37
CA ASN A 84 16.83 4.71 -4.05
C ASN A 84 17.27 4.98 -2.60
N LYS A 85 16.93 6.14 -2.04
CA LYS A 85 17.25 6.50 -0.65
C LYS A 85 16.32 5.87 0.36
N ALA A 86 15.09 5.58 0.00
CA ALA A 86 14.10 5.00 0.90
C ALA A 86 14.48 3.57 1.30
N ASP A 87 14.24 3.21 2.53
CA ASP A 87 14.29 1.85 3.07
C ASP A 87 12.88 1.25 3.11
N VAL A 88 11.90 2.10 3.40
CA VAL A 88 10.49 1.77 3.45
C VAL A 88 9.70 2.67 2.50
N ILE A 89 8.82 2.07 1.71
CA ILE A 89 7.88 2.77 0.84
C ILE A 89 6.47 2.47 1.33
N TYR A 90 5.80 3.50 1.86
CA TYR A 90 4.44 3.38 2.39
C TYR A 90 3.43 4.01 1.44
N VAL A 91 2.38 3.27 1.09
CA VAL A 91 1.32 3.71 0.17
C VAL A 91 0.01 3.91 0.93
N GLY A 92 -0.57 5.08 0.75
CA GLY A 92 -1.85 5.44 1.38
C GLY A 92 -3.06 4.76 0.75
N GLY A 93 -4.18 4.79 1.48
CA GLY A 93 -5.48 4.38 0.98
C GLY A 93 -6.16 5.46 0.13
N GLY A 94 -7.24 5.08 -0.56
CA GLY A 94 -8.05 5.94 -1.42
C GLY A 94 -8.43 5.27 -2.74
N ASN A 95 -8.40 5.99 -3.85
CA ASN A 95 -8.78 5.48 -5.16
C ASN A 95 -7.64 4.74 -5.84
N THR A 96 -7.71 3.41 -5.87
CA THR A 96 -6.69 2.55 -6.47
C THR A 96 -6.53 2.78 -7.97
N LYS A 97 -7.63 2.93 -8.69
CA LYS A 97 -7.63 3.10 -10.15
C LYS A 97 -6.90 4.37 -10.57
N SER A 98 -7.24 5.50 -9.93
CA SER A 98 -6.59 6.78 -10.21
C SER A 98 -5.11 6.75 -9.83
N MET A 99 -4.77 6.17 -8.68
CA MET A 99 -3.39 6.03 -8.24
C MET A 99 -2.55 5.26 -9.26
N LEU A 100 -3.00 4.09 -9.69
CA LEU A 100 -2.25 3.25 -10.64
C LEU A 100 -2.13 3.89 -12.02
N ALA A 101 -3.14 4.64 -12.49
CA ALA A 101 -3.06 5.39 -13.73
C ALA A 101 -1.95 6.45 -13.66
N VAL A 102 -1.93 7.25 -12.59
CA VAL A 102 -0.86 8.25 -12.35
C VAL A 102 0.51 7.58 -12.26
N TRP A 103 0.63 6.49 -11.51
CA TRP A 103 1.91 5.80 -11.33
C TRP A 103 2.47 5.21 -12.61
N ARG A 104 1.62 4.65 -13.48
CA ARG A 104 2.03 4.13 -14.79
C ARG A 104 2.55 5.24 -15.69
N GLU A 105 1.91 6.40 -15.70
CA GLU A 105 2.38 7.58 -16.45
C GLU A 105 3.75 8.04 -15.98
N TRP A 106 3.97 8.11 -14.67
CA TRP A 106 5.25 8.46 -14.06
C TRP A 106 6.29 7.33 -14.08
N LYS A 107 5.95 6.14 -14.58
CA LYS A 107 6.78 4.91 -14.55
C LYS A 107 7.23 4.55 -13.13
N LEU A 108 6.46 4.97 -12.13
CA LEU A 108 6.73 4.69 -10.73
C LEU A 108 6.56 3.20 -10.41
N ASP A 109 5.64 2.51 -11.07
CA ASP A 109 5.45 1.05 -11.05
C ASP A 109 6.77 0.30 -11.27
N LYS A 110 7.56 0.70 -12.26
CA LYS A 110 8.87 0.10 -12.58
C LYS A 110 9.92 0.37 -11.49
N LEU A 111 9.91 1.59 -10.94
CA LEU A 111 10.82 1.95 -9.85
C LEU A 111 10.50 1.18 -8.57
N LEU A 112 9.22 0.97 -8.28
CA LEU A 112 8.76 0.20 -7.12
C LEU A 112 9.10 -1.28 -7.26
N LEU A 113 8.92 -1.87 -8.46
CA LEU A 113 9.34 -3.25 -8.72
C LEU A 113 10.85 -3.44 -8.52
N LYS A 114 11.65 -2.49 -9.03
CA LYS A 114 13.09 -2.47 -8.81
C LYS A 114 13.43 -2.40 -7.32
N ALA A 115 12.78 -1.51 -6.58
CA ALA A 115 12.96 -1.36 -5.14
C ALA A 115 12.65 -2.66 -4.37
N TYR A 116 11.53 -3.32 -4.72
CA TYR A 116 11.16 -4.61 -4.16
C TYR A 116 12.23 -5.69 -4.41
N ASN A 117 12.72 -5.77 -5.64
CA ASN A 117 13.78 -6.73 -6.00
C ASN A 117 15.13 -6.41 -5.32
N GLN A 118 15.34 -5.18 -4.88
CA GLN A 118 16.53 -4.76 -4.12
C GLN A 118 16.42 -4.96 -2.60
N GLY A 119 15.38 -5.63 -2.14
CA GLY A 119 15.23 -5.94 -0.70
C GLY A 119 14.57 -4.84 0.13
N LYS A 120 13.98 -3.80 -0.49
CA LYS A 120 13.28 -2.75 0.26
C LYS A 120 11.94 -3.23 0.80
N VAL A 121 11.47 -2.58 1.86
CA VAL A 121 10.16 -2.84 2.47
C VAL A 121 9.11 -2.00 1.76
N LEU A 122 8.15 -2.67 1.10
CA LEU A 122 6.96 -2.05 0.54
C LEU A 122 5.77 -2.30 1.48
N CYS A 123 4.97 -1.31 1.71
CA CYS A 123 3.77 -1.48 2.55
C CYS A 123 2.68 -0.52 2.12
N GLY A 124 1.48 -0.75 2.63
CA GLY A 124 0.40 0.18 2.41
C GLY A 124 -0.94 -0.32 2.92
N VAL A 125 -1.89 0.59 2.98
CA VAL A 125 -3.21 0.36 3.56
C VAL A 125 -4.29 0.52 2.49
N SER A 126 -5.31 -0.37 2.49
CA SER A 126 -6.45 -0.30 1.57
C SER A 126 -5.99 -0.31 0.11
N ALA A 127 -6.15 0.77 -0.65
CA ALA A 127 -5.61 0.92 -2.01
C ALA A 127 -4.12 0.62 -2.07
N GLY A 128 -3.35 1.08 -1.06
CA GLY A 128 -1.92 0.80 -0.93
C GLY A 128 -1.58 -0.63 -0.52
N ALA A 129 -2.55 -1.39 -0.01
CA ALA A 129 -2.38 -2.81 0.26
C ALA A 129 -2.59 -3.64 -1.03
N ILE A 130 -3.71 -3.39 -1.71
CA ILE A 130 -4.10 -4.22 -2.87
C ILE A 130 -3.27 -3.94 -4.12
N CYS A 131 -2.66 -2.77 -4.23
CA CYS A 131 -1.89 -2.40 -5.42
C CYS A 131 -0.72 -3.32 -5.73
N TRP A 132 -0.23 -4.08 -4.77
CA TRP A 132 0.89 -5.01 -4.94
C TRP A 132 0.53 -6.33 -5.61
N PHE A 133 -0.74 -6.72 -5.56
CA PHE A 133 -1.22 -8.00 -6.06
C PHE A 133 -1.47 -7.99 -7.58
N GLU A 134 -1.71 -9.17 -8.16
CA GLU A 134 -2.19 -9.27 -9.54
C GLU A 134 -3.58 -8.66 -9.69
N GLN A 135 -4.47 -8.92 -8.69
CA GLN A 135 -5.83 -8.39 -8.68
C GLN A 135 -6.14 -7.70 -7.35
N GLY A 136 -6.83 -6.58 -7.41
CA GLY A 136 -7.36 -5.88 -6.25
C GLY A 136 -8.88 -5.78 -6.30
N ILE A 137 -9.55 -6.11 -5.20
CA ILE A 137 -10.99 -5.88 -5.06
C ILE A 137 -11.19 -4.45 -4.52
N THR A 138 -11.91 -3.65 -5.29
CA THR A 138 -12.00 -2.20 -5.05
C THR A 138 -13.36 -1.63 -5.45
N ASP A 139 -13.72 -0.54 -4.80
CA ASP A 139 -14.84 0.34 -5.09
C ASP A 139 -14.40 1.69 -5.71
N SER A 140 -13.20 1.73 -6.30
CA SER A 140 -12.63 2.96 -6.88
C SER A 140 -13.50 3.62 -7.95
N TRP A 141 -14.43 2.88 -8.55
CA TRP A 141 -15.40 3.39 -9.51
C TRP A 141 -16.71 2.59 -9.42
N ALA A 142 -17.81 3.20 -9.86
CA ALA A 142 -19.17 2.65 -9.76
C ALA A 142 -19.64 2.46 -8.31
N SER A 143 -20.84 1.94 -8.14
CA SER A 143 -21.48 1.74 -6.83
C SER A 143 -21.22 0.37 -6.20
N ASN A 144 -20.54 -0.54 -6.91
CA ASN A 144 -20.32 -1.92 -6.50
C ASN A 144 -18.83 -2.24 -6.47
N LEU A 145 -18.46 -3.31 -5.75
CA LEU A 145 -17.11 -3.84 -5.78
C LEU A 145 -16.76 -4.37 -7.18
N ASN A 146 -15.53 -4.13 -7.56
CA ASN A 146 -14.97 -4.58 -8.82
C ASN A 146 -13.62 -5.22 -8.59
N SER A 147 -13.25 -6.16 -9.46
CA SER A 147 -11.88 -6.64 -9.59
C SER A 147 -11.13 -5.79 -10.61
N MET A 148 -9.88 -5.46 -10.33
CA MET A 148 -9.00 -4.77 -11.28
C MET A 148 -7.59 -5.34 -11.23
N GLU A 149 -6.92 -5.28 -12.37
CA GLU A 149 -5.49 -5.58 -12.46
C GLU A 149 -4.67 -4.50 -11.75
N CYS A 150 -3.77 -4.94 -10.87
CA CYS A 150 -2.87 -4.08 -10.13
C CYS A 150 -1.42 -4.20 -10.63
N LEU A 151 -0.41 -4.20 -9.75
CA LEU A 151 1.00 -4.21 -10.14
C LEU A 151 1.58 -5.62 -10.35
N GLY A 152 0.95 -6.65 -9.79
CA GLY A 152 1.37 -8.05 -9.96
C GLY A 152 2.70 -8.40 -9.30
N PHE A 153 3.09 -7.72 -8.21
CA PHE A 153 4.30 -8.10 -7.45
C PHE A 153 4.05 -9.36 -6.62
N LEU A 154 2.82 -9.55 -6.19
CA LEU A 154 2.30 -10.74 -5.51
C LEU A 154 1.23 -11.40 -6.38
N PRO A 155 1.21 -12.75 -6.44
CA PRO A 155 0.15 -13.48 -7.12
C PRO A 155 -1.19 -13.30 -6.40
N GLU A 156 -2.26 -13.78 -7.03
CA GLU A 156 -3.61 -13.84 -6.47
C GLU A 156 -4.28 -12.47 -6.35
N MET A 157 -5.43 -12.44 -5.67
CA MET A 157 -6.16 -11.20 -5.40
C MET A 157 -6.06 -10.78 -3.94
N ALA A 158 -6.30 -9.49 -3.66
CA ALA A 158 -6.50 -9.00 -2.31
C ALA A 158 -7.77 -8.15 -2.19
N CYS A 159 -8.47 -8.32 -1.06
CA CYS A 159 -9.62 -7.54 -0.67
C CYS A 159 -9.38 -6.90 0.70
N PRO A 160 -9.29 -5.56 0.80
CA PRO A 160 -9.17 -4.85 2.07
C PRO A 160 -10.55 -4.67 2.73
N HIS A 161 -10.60 -4.20 3.98
CA HIS A 161 -11.83 -3.88 4.71
C HIS A 161 -12.86 -5.01 4.76
N TYR A 162 -12.40 -6.26 4.78
CA TYR A 162 -13.23 -7.42 4.48
C TYR A 162 -14.43 -7.59 5.44
N GLN A 163 -14.27 -7.31 6.73
CA GLN A 163 -15.35 -7.35 7.72
C GLN A 163 -15.87 -5.96 8.14
N GLU A 164 -15.12 -4.90 7.87
CA GLU A 164 -15.53 -3.55 8.26
C GLU A 164 -16.71 -3.04 7.43
N GLU A 165 -16.77 -3.45 6.16
CA GLU A 165 -17.83 -3.05 5.23
C GLU A 165 -18.81 -4.21 5.04
N LYS A 166 -20.05 -4.01 5.47
CA LYS A 166 -21.10 -5.05 5.59
C LYS A 166 -21.30 -5.89 4.33
N ASP A 167 -21.24 -5.24 3.18
CA ASP A 167 -21.55 -5.89 1.89
C ASP A 167 -20.29 -6.46 1.21
N ARG A 168 -19.11 -6.14 1.69
CA ARG A 168 -17.85 -6.55 1.05
C ARG A 168 -17.63 -8.06 1.04
N ARG A 169 -17.86 -8.72 2.16
CA ARG A 169 -17.72 -10.17 2.26
C ARG A 169 -18.70 -10.93 1.36
N PRO A 170 -20.01 -10.68 1.37
CA PRO A 170 -20.95 -11.35 0.46
C PRO A 170 -20.63 -11.07 -1.01
N ASP A 171 -20.27 -9.84 -1.37
CA ASP A 171 -19.93 -9.46 -2.76
C ASP A 171 -18.70 -10.21 -3.27
N VAL A 172 -17.64 -10.33 -2.45
CA VAL A 172 -16.44 -11.09 -2.81
C VAL A 172 -16.76 -12.57 -3.03
N HIS A 173 -17.60 -13.16 -2.17
CA HIS A 173 -18.03 -14.56 -2.35
C HIS A 173 -18.82 -14.74 -3.65
N GLU A 174 -19.65 -13.78 -4.00
CA GLU A 174 -20.39 -13.81 -5.27
C GLU A 174 -19.45 -13.64 -6.49
N MET A 175 -18.47 -12.75 -6.39
CA MET A 175 -17.45 -12.54 -7.42
C MET A 175 -16.63 -13.83 -7.66
N LEU A 176 -16.21 -14.51 -6.60
CA LEU A 176 -15.51 -15.79 -6.66
C LEU A 176 -16.36 -16.87 -7.36
N LYS A 177 -17.64 -17.00 -6.95
CA LYS A 177 -18.58 -17.97 -7.56
C LYS A 177 -18.80 -17.70 -9.05
N LYS A 178 -18.78 -16.44 -9.46
CA LYS A 178 -18.97 -16.02 -10.86
C LYS A 178 -17.67 -16.02 -11.69
N GLY A 179 -16.54 -16.38 -11.08
CA GLY A 179 -15.24 -16.33 -11.74
C GLY A 179 -14.75 -14.92 -12.10
N LYS A 180 -15.27 -13.87 -11.41
CA LYS A 180 -14.87 -12.46 -11.64
C LYS A 180 -13.56 -12.11 -10.96
N CYS A 181 -13.13 -12.87 -9.99
CA CYS A 181 -11.81 -12.81 -9.37
C CYS A 181 -11.31 -14.21 -9.03
N GLY A 182 -10.00 -14.35 -8.88
CA GLY A 182 -9.35 -15.58 -8.43
C GLY A 182 -9.35 -15.73 -6.90
N PRO A 183 -8.72 -16.81 -6.37
CA PRO A 183 -8.46 -16.94 -4.94
C PRO A 183 -7.53 -15.84 -4.44
N GLY A 184 -7.47 -15.64 -3.14
CA GLY A 184 -6.57 -14.64 -2.58
C GLY A 184 -6.82 -14.30 -1.12
N TRP A 185 -6.48 -13.08 -0.75
CA TRP A 185 -6.37 -12.61 0.63
C TRP A 185 -7.49 -11.65 0.98
N ALA A 186 -8.27 -12.01 1.99
CA ALA A 186 -9.27 -11.15 2.60
C ALA A 186 -8.68 -10.56 3.89
N ILE A 187 -8.47 -9.25 3.93
CA ILE A 187 -7.72 -8.59 4.99
C ILE A 187 -8.64 -7.61 5.73
N ASP A 188 -8.86 -7.88 7.02
CA ASP A 188 -9.70 -7.04 7.87
C ASP A 188 -9.02 -5.71 8.24
N GLY A 189 -9.84 -4.74 8.65
CA GLY A 189 -9.33 -3.51 9.24
C GLY A 189 -8.53 -3.76 10.51
N GLY A 190 -7.41 -3.05 10.65
CA GLY A 190 -6.48 -3.24 11.77
C GLY A 190 -5.61 -4.50 11.69
N ALA A 191 -5.82 -5.34 10.65
CA ALA A 191 -4.97 -6.49 10.35
C ALA A 191 -4.01 -6.19 9.20
N ALA A 192 -2.92 -6.92 9.16
CA ALA A 192 -1.95 -6.87 8.07
C ALA A 192 -1.42 -8.27 7.74
N VAL A 193 -1.12 -8.50 6.46
CA VAL A 193 -0.43 -9.71 6.01
C VAL A 193 0.97 -9.32 5.56
N HIS A 194 1.95 -10.06 6.04
CA HIS A 194 3.34 -9.87 5.68
C HIS A 194 3.78 -10.96 4.70
N PHE A 195 4.14 -10.55 3.52
CA PHE A 195 4.75 -11.39 2.50
C PHE A 195 6.26 -11.21 2.57
N ASN A 196 6.90 -12.23 3.04
CA ASN A 196 8.35 -12.38 2.98
C ASN A 196 8.65 -13.38 1.86
N LYS A 197 9.71 -13.15 1.18
CA LYS A 197 10.20 -14.04 0.16
C LYS A 197 10.37 -15.46 0.70
N GLY A 198 9.58 -16.33 0.14
CA GLY A 198 9.67 -17.68 0.48
C GLY A 198 9.30 -18.77 -0.12
#